data_1055bc5bf179dea19c47de901acb8746
#
_entry.id   1055bc5bf179dea19c47de901acb8746
#
_cell.length_a   1.000
_cell.length_b   1.000
_cell.length_c   1.000
_cell.angle_alpha   90.00
_cell.angle_beta   90.00
_cell.angle_gamma   90.00
#
_symmetry.space_group_name_H-M   'P 1'
#
loop_
_entity.id
_entity.type
_entity.pdbx_description
1 polymer ?
#
loop_
_entity_poly.entity_id
_entity_poly.type
_entity_poly.pdbx_seq_one_letter_code
_entity_poly.pdbx_strand_id
1 'polypeptide(L)'
;VTDEILHASCVAVEGQGLLILGPAGSGKSSLALRLISLGAALVSDDLTRVTRSGDRLVASCPNPDLQGLIEARGLGILRAPKVESAELSLAIDMGQIERERLPTFRTVTILGSPLSLVLHPQNDHFPDALMLYLRHGRQA
;
A
#
# COMPACT_ATOMS: atom_id res chain seq x y z
N VAL A 1 21.66 6.24 -3.92
CA VAL A 1 20.24 5.86 -4.01
C VAL A 1 20.14 4.36 -4.28
N THR A 2 19.39 3.67 -3.45
CA THR A 2 19.13 2.23 -3.63
C THR A 2 17.66 2.03 -3.98
N ASP A 3 17.38 1.02 -4.78
CA ASP A 3 16.01 0.64 -5.10
C ASP A 3 15.82 -0.87 -5.15
N GLU A 4 14.56 -1.29 -5.08
CA GLU A 4 14.16 -2.68 -5.11
C GLU A 4 12.76 -2.78 -5.66
N ILE A 5 12.48 -3.84 -6.42
CA ILE A 5 11.13 -4.12 -6.89
C ILE A 5 10.54 -5.20 -5.98
N LEU A 6 9.41 -4.89 -5.37
CA LEU A 6 8.71 -5.78 -4.45
C LEU A 6 7.43 -6.29 -5.07
N HIS A 7 7.04 -7.53 -4.72
CA HIS A 7 5.71 -8.06 -5.03
C HIS A 7 4.70 -7.43 -4.06
N ALA A 8 4.27 -6.24 -4.42
CA ALA A 8 3.43 -5.40 -3.58
C ALA A 8 2.56 -4.51 -4.46
N SER A 9 1.42 -4.11 -3.92
CA SER A 9 0.59 -3.06 -4.50
C SER A 9 0.78 -1.78 -3.69
N CYS A 10 0.56 -0.64 -4.30
CA CYS A 10 0.73 0.65 -3.63
C CYS A 10 -0.34 1.63 -4.08
N VAL A 11 -0.96 2.29 -3.13
CA VAL A 11 -1.91 3.38 -3.36
C VAL A 11 -1.46 4.60 -2.57
N ALA A 12 -1.99 5.77 -2.92
CA ALA A 12 -1.68 7.01 -2.22
C ALA A 12 -2.96 7.78 -1.93
N VAL A 13 -3.00 8.41 -0.77
CA VAL A 13 -4.09 9.26 -0.32
C VAL A 13 -3.48 10.58 0.15
N GLU A 14 -3.78 11.67 -0.54
CA GLU A 14 -3.28 13.01 -0.19
C GLU A 14 -1.76 13.02 0.01
N GLY A 15 -1.04 12.38 -0.90
CA GLY A 15 0.42 12.30 -0.86
C GLY A 15 1.00 11.25 0.08
N GLN A 16 0.16 10.53 0.82
CA GLN A 16 0.60 9.49 1.76
C GLN A 16 0.51 8.13 1.09
N GLY A 17 1.67 7.50 0.87
CA GLY A 17 1.75 6.19 0.22
C GLY A 17 1.54 5.03 1.19
N LEU A 18 0.71 4.08 0.79
CA LEU A 18 0.49 2.82 1.49
C LEU A 18 1.06 1.68 0.65
N LEU A 19 2.01 0.96 1.20
CA LEU A 19 2.58 -0.23 0.56
C LEU A 19 1.86 -1.47 1.08
N ILE A 20 1.25 -2.23 0.17
CA ILE A 20 0.46 -3.41 0.52
C ILE A 20 1.31 -4.64 0.24
N LEU A 21 1.74 -5.29 1.32
CA LEU A 21 2.62 -6.46 1.33
C LEU A 21 1.81 -7.73 1.63
N GLY A 22 2.39 -8.86 1.32
CA GLY A 22 1.82 -10.18 1.64
C GLY A 22 2.10 -11.18 0.55
N PRO A 23 1.89 -12.48 0.83
CA PRO A 23 2.10 -13.52 -0.17
C PRO A 23 1.06 -13.46 -1.30
N ALA A 24 1.34 -14.16 -2.40
CA ALA A 24 0.39 -14.28 -3.49
C ALA A 24 -0.94 -14.85 -2.96
N GLY A 25 -2.05 -14.27 -3.41
CA GLY A 25 -3.38 -14.69 -2.97
C GLY A 25 -3.82 -14.14 -1.63
N SER A 26 -3.05 -13.24 -1.01
CA SER A 26 -3.40 -12.67 0.29
C SER A 26 -4.42 -11.51 0.21
N GLY A 27 -4.77 -11.07 -1.00
CA GLY A 27 -5.76 -10.00 -1.19
C GLY A 27 -5.17 -8.61 -1.38
N LYS A 28 -3.91 -8.51 -1.79
CA LYS A 28 -3.25 -7.21 -2.00
C LYS A 28 -3.97 -6.35 -3.03
N SER A 29 -4.23 -6.89 -4.21
CA SER A 29 -4.91 -6.15 -5.27
C SER A 29 -6.36 -5.84 -4.92
N SER A 30 -7.03 -6.74 -4.22
CA SER A 30 -8.40 -6.51 -3.74
C SER A 30 -8.48 -5.34 -2.77
N LEU A 31 -7.52 -5.26 -1.84
CA LEU A 31 -7.45 -4.12 -0.92
C LEU A 31 -7.16 -2.82 -1.68
N ALA A 32 -6.20 -2.85 -2.62
CA ALA A 32 -5.89 -1.68 -3.44
C ALA A 32 -7.13 -1.20 -4.19
N LEU A 33 -7.88 -2.11 -4.82
CA LEU A 33 -9.11 -1.78 -5.54
C LEU A 33 -10.14 -1.13 -4.62
N ARG A 34 -10.31 -1.68 -3.41
CA ARG A 34 -11.24 -1.12 -2.43
C ARG A 34 -10.84 0.30 -2.02
N LEU A 35 -9.56 0.52 -1.74
CA LEU A 35 -9.06 1.84 -1.35
C LEU A 35 -9.21 2.86 -2.48
N ILE A 36 -8.99 2.44 -3.73
CA ILE A 36 -9.21 3.30 -4.90
C ILE A 36 -10.68 3.70 -4.99
N SER A 37 -11.60 2.76 -4.75
CA SER A 37 -13.04 3.07 -4.76
C SER A 37 -13.44 4.04 -3.64
N LEU A 38 -12.63 4.13 -2.59
CA LEU A 38 -12.82 5.07 -1.48
C LEU A 38 -12.07 6.39 -1.67
N GLY A 39 -11.39 6.58 -2.80
CA GLY A 39 -10.76 7.85 -3.13
C GLY A 39 -9.23 7.84 -3.20
N ALA A 40 -8.58 6.70 -3.04
CA ALA A 40 -7.13 6.60 -3.22
C ALA A 40 -6.76 6.63 -4.70
N ALA A 41 -5.51 7.01 -5.00
CA ALA A 41 -4.94 6.91 -6.33
C ALA A 41 -3.98 5.71 -6.38
N LEU A 42 -3.92 5.05 -7.53
CA LEU A 42 -3.01 3.92 -7.74
C LEU A 42 -1.60 4.41 -8.03
N VAL A 43 -0.62 3.88 -7.30
CA VAL A 43 0.79 4.04 -7.62
C VAL A 43 1.26 2.87 -8.48
N SER A 44 1.03 1.65 -8.01
CA SER A 44 1.40 0.43 -8.75
C SER A 44 0.60 -0.76 -8.24
N ASP A 45 0.35 -1.73 -9.11
CA ASP A 45 -0.26 -2.99 -8.73
C ASP A 45 0.69 -4.14 -9.01
N ASP A 46 0.66 -5.18 -8.17
CA ASP A 46 1.42 -6.42 -8.27
C ASP A 46 2.94 -6.26 -8.08
N LEU A 47 3.58 -5.33 -8.78
CA LEU A 47 5.00 -5.01 -8.62
C LEU A 47 5.15 -3.52 -8.36
N THR A 48 5.89 -3.20 -7.32
CA THR A 48 6.13 -1.80 -6.93
C THR A 48 7.63 -1.59 -6.74
N ARG A 49 8.16 -0.55 -7.37
CA ARG A 49 9.54 -0.12 -7.13
C ARG A 49 9.56 0.76 -5.90
N VAL A 50 10.44 0.44 -4.96
CA VAL A 50 10.69 1.31 -3.80
C VAL A 50 12.12 1.82 -3.91
N THR A 51 12.27 3.13 -3.82
CA THR A 51 13.55 3.81 -3.87
C THR A 51 13.81 4.49 -2.54
N ARG A 52 14.98 4.28 -1.97
CA ARG A 52 15.39 4.98 -0.76
C ARG A 52 16.24 6.18 -1.09
N SER A 53 15.88 7.34 -0.53
CA SER A 53 16.66 8.58 -0.62
C SER A 53 16.75 9.16 0.79
N GLY A 54 17.94 9.06 1.41
CA GLY A 54 18.11 9.41 2.82
C GLY A 54 17.31 8.43 3.70
N ASP A 55 16.41 8.98 4.51
CA ASP A 55 15.48 8.20 5.35
C ASP A 55 14.08 8.08 4.72
N ARG A 56 13.92 8.53 3.48
CA ARG A 56 12.64 8.52 2.75
C ARG A 56 12.57 7.32 1.83
N LEU A 57 11.40 6.71 1.79
CA LEU A 57 11.09 5.62 0.86
C LEU A 57 10.02 6.13 -0.11
N VAL A 58 10.28 5.99 -1.41
CA VAL A 58 9.36 6.46 -2.47
C VAL A 58 8.96 5.27 -3.34
N ALA A 59 7.66 5.10 -3.55
CA ALA A 59 7.12 4.03 -4.39
C ALA A 59 6.78 4.56 -5.78
N SER A 60 6.97 3.72 -6.78
CA SER A 60 6.60 4.00 -8.17
C SER A 60 6.31 2.72 -8.92
N CYS A 61 5.67 2.85 -10.08
CA CYS A 61 5.39 1.72 -10.96
C CYS A 61 6.64 1.40 -11.80
N PRO A 62 7.15 0.15 -11.75
CA PRO A 62 8.36 -0.20 -12.49
C PRO A 62 8.14 -0.27 -14.01
N ASN A 63 6.91 -0.49 -14.47
CA ASN A 63 6.58 -0.55 -15.89
C ASN A 63 5.62 0.60 -16.25
N PRO A 64 6.10 1.62 -17.00
CA PRO A 64 5.26 2.77 -17.37
C PRO A 64 3.97 2.39 -18.12
N ASP A 65 3.99 1.30 -18.87
CA ASP A 65 2.82 0.85 -19.65
C ASP A 65 1.69 0.34 -18.75
N LEU A 66 2.00 0.00 -17.49
CA LEU A 66 1.01 -0.51 -16.53
C LEU A 66 0.53 0.55 -15.53
N GLN A 67 1.03 1.77 -15.63
CA GLN A 67 0.60 2.84 -14.73
C GLN A 67 -0.90 3.08 -14.83
N GLY A 68 -1.55 3.15 -13.68
CA GLY A 68 -2.99 3.42 -13.61
C GLY A 68 -3.87 2.25 -14.01
N LEU A 69 -3.30 1.06 -14.19
CA LEU A 69 -4.05 -0.15 -14.55
C LEU A 69 -4.09 -1.12 -13.36
N ILE A 70 -5.26 -1.64 -13.08
CA ILE A 70 -5.47 -2.64 -12.04
C ILE A 70 -6.41 -3.73 -12.53
N GLU A 71 -6.04 -4.98 -12.27
CA GLU A 71 -6.90 -6.12 -12.61
C GLU A 71 -8.01 -6.28 -11.57
N ALA A 72 -9.25 -6.25 -12.04
CA ALA A 72 -10.42 -6.61 -11.25
C ALA A 72 -10.89 -7.98 -11.73
N ARG A 73 -10.65 -9.00 -10.91
CA ARG A 73 -10.97 -10.39 -11.26
C ARG A 73 -12.46 -10.53 -11.60
N GLY A 74 -12.74 -11.09 -12.75
CA GLY A 74 -14.11 -11.27 -13.24
C GLY A 74 -14.67 -10.09 -14.03
N LEU A 75 -13.96 -8.97 -14.06
CA LEU A 75 -14.41 -7.78 -14.79
C LEU A 75 -13.44 -7.35 -15.89
N GLY A 76 -12.15 -7.32 -15.59
CA GLY A 76 -11.14 -6.95 -16.57
C GLY A 76 -10.02 -6.10 -15.96
N ILE A 77 -9.27 -5.45 -16.84
CA ILE A 77 -8.24 -4.51 -16.45
C ILE A 77 -8.83 -3.11 -16.52
N LEU A 78 -8.87 -2.44 -15.37
CA LEU A 78 -9.54 -1.16 -15.22
C LEU A 78 -8.53 -0.02 -15.16
N ARG A 79 -8.95 1.15 -15.64
CA ARG A 79 -8.21 2.39 -15.44
C ARG A 79 -8.59 2.98 -14.09
N ALA A 80 -7.59 3.37 -13.31
CA ALA A 80 -7.76 3.97 -12.01
C ALA A 80 -7.15 5.38 -11.98
N PRO A 81 -7.63 6.26 -11.09
CA PRO A 81 -6.88 7.46 -10.78
C PRO A 81 -5.47 7.08 -10.38
N LYS A 82 -4.46 7.77 -10.90
CA LYS A 82 -3.07 7.39 -10.70
C LYS A 82 -2.20 8.55 -10.28
N VAL A 83 -1.10 8.23 -9.59
CA VAL A 83 0.03 9.13 -9.36
C VAL A 83 1.31 8.42 -9.78
N GLU A 84 2.30 9.15 -10.23
CA GLU A 84 3.56 8.56 -10.71
C GLU A 84 4.40 7.99 -9.58
N SER A 85 4.36 8.63 -8.41
CA SER A 85 5.10 8.20 -7.24
C SER A 85 4.44 8.73 -5.98
N ALA A 86 4.79 8.12 -4.84
CA ALA A 86 4.36 8.59 -3.54
C ALA A 86 5.41 8.23 -2.50
N GLU A 87 5.62 9.14 -1.55
CA GLU A 87 6.42 8.84 -0.37
C GLU A 87 5.63 7.87 0.50
N LEU A 88 6.26 6.78 0.92
CA LEU A 88 5.61 5.78 1.77
C LEU A 88 5.51 6.29 3.20
N SER A 89 4.33 6.19 3.79
CA SER A 89 4.09 6.52 5.19
C SER A 89 3.62 5.32 6.01
N LEU A 90 3.13 4.28 5.34
CA LEU A 90 2.57 3.11 6.00
C LEU A 90 2.72 1.88 5.11
N ALA A 91 2.94 0.73 5.73
CA ALA A 91 2.82 -0.58 5.09
C ALA A 91 1.76 -1.40 5.80
N ILE A 92 1.07 -2.26 5.04
CA ILE A 92 0.19 -3.30 5.58
C ILE A 92 0.72 -4.65 5.14
N ASP A 93 0.79 -5.60 6.07
CA ASP A 93 1.09 -6.99 5.75
C ASP A 93 -0.19 -7.81 5.75
N MET A 94 -0.66 -8.16 4.55
CA MET A 94 -1.88 -8.95 4.35
C MET A 94 -1.70 -10.41 4.73
N GLY A 95 -0.46 -10.85 4.93
CA GLY A 95 -0.14 -12.23 5.31
C GLY A 95 -0.17 -12.48 6.81
N GLN A 96 -0.35 -11.45 7.62
CA GLN A 96 -0.39 -11.58 9.09
C GLN A 96 -1.70 -10.98 9.63
N ILE A 97 -2.30 -11.69 10.59
CA ILE A 97 -3.57 -11.29 11.18
C ILE A 97 -3.30 -10.50 12.45
N GLU A 98 -3.94 -9.33 12.60
CA GLU A 98 -3.91 -8.56 13.82
C GLU A 98 -4.97 -9.10 14.79
N ARG A 99 -4.54 -9.50 15.98
CA ARG A 99 -5.43 -10.07 16.99
C ARG A 99 -5.71 -9.13 18.14
N GLU A 100 -4.93 -8.06 18.26
CA GLU A 100 -5.09 -7.07 19.32
C GLU A 100 -6.08 -6.00 18.91
N ARG A 101 -6.94 -5.59 19.83
CA ARG A 101 -7.91 -4.52 19.57
C ARG A 101 -7.22 -3.16 19.38
N LEU A 102 -6.21 -2.89 20.19
CA LEU A 102 -5.39 -1.69 20.12
C LEU A 102 -3.92 -2.11 20.06
N PRO A 103 -3.43 -2.49 18.87
CA PRO A 103 -2.09 -3.05 18.76
C PRO A 103 -1.01 -2.02 19.03
N THR A 104 0.15 -2.49 19.49
CA THR A 104 1.34 -1.64 19.62
C THR A 104 1.79 -1.16 18.24
N PHE A 105 2.55 -0.07 18.19
CA PHE A 105 3.14 0.41 16.96
C PHE A 105 4.17 -0.60 16.46
N ARG A 106 4.11 -0.91 15.16
CA ARG A 106 5.00 -1.86 14.50
C ARG A 106 5.73 -1.17 13.36
N THR A 107 6.86 -1.73 12.97
CA THR A 107 7.59 -1.28 11.79
C THR A 107 8.03 -2.47 10.95
N VAL A 108 8.27 -2.21 9.67
CA VAL A 108 8.96 -3.10 8.76
C VAL A 108 10.15 -2.34 8.20
N THR A 109 11.27 -3.03 8.00
CA THR A 109 12.47 -2.42 7.43
C THR A 109 12.52 -2.71 5.93
N ILE A 110 12.60 -1.65 5.14
CA ILE A 110 12.70 -1.74 3.68
C ILE A 110 13.94 -0.93 3.25
N LEU A 111 14.83 -1.58 2.53
CA LEU A 111 16.10 -0.97 2.11
C LEU A 111 16.87 -0.34 3.29
N GLY A 112 16.80 -0.98 4.46
CA GLY A 112 17.46 -0.50 5.67
C GLY A 112 16.75 0.65 6.38
N SER A 113 15.59 1.08 5.92
CA SER A 113 14.82 2.17 6.52
C SER A 113 13.53 1.65 7.16
N PRO A 114 13.19 2.06 8.38
CA PRO A 114 11.96 1.62 9.02
C PRO A 114 10.74 2.32 8.42
N LEU A 115 9.66 1.58 8.29
CA LEU A 115 8.37 2.07 7.82
C LEU A 115 7.30 1.57 8.77
N SER A 116 6.37 2.43 9.18
CA SER A 116 5.25 2.01 10.03
C SER A 116 4.47 0.88 9.38
N LEU A 117 4.08 -0.11 10.18
CA LEU A 117 3.45 -1.33 9.70
C LEU A 117 2.17 -1.59 10.48
N VAL A 118 1.11 -1.99 9.76
CA VAL A 118 -0.10 -2.56 10.35
C VAL A 118 -0.33 -3.96 9.79
N LEU A 119 -1.01 -4.80 10.57
CA LEU A 119 -1.39 -6.14 10.16
C LEU A 119 -2.88 -6.15 9.81
N HIS A 120 -3.35 -7.22 9.19
CA HIS A 120 -4.72 -7.33 8.71
C HIS A 120 -5.66 -7.77 9.83
N PRO A 121 -6.62 -6.94 10.28
CA PRO A 121 -7.50 -7.29 11.41
C PRO A 121 -8.69 -8.17 11.01
N GLN A 122 -8.92 -8.42 9.71
CA GLN A 122 -10.00 -9.24 9.19
C GLN A 122 -11.40 -8.73 9.61
N ASN A 123 -11.62 -7.43 9.52
CA ASN A 123 -12.93 -6.83 9.71
C ASN A 123 -13.36 -6.04 8.47
N ASP A 124 -14.65 -5.75 8.36
CA ASP A 124 -15.21 -5.13 7.15
C ASP A 124 -14.87 -3.64 7.03
N HIS A 125 -14.57 -2.97 8.13
CA HIS A 125 -14.27 -1.54 8.12
C HIS A 125 -12.78 -1.22 7.92
N PHE A 126 -11.93 -2.22 7.78
CA PHE A 126 -10.49 -2.00 7.68
C PHE A 126 -10.10 -1.05 6.54
N PRO A 127 -10.65 -1.18 5.32
CA PRO A 127 -10.33 -0.23 4.26
C PRO A 127 -10.68 1.22 4.62
N ASP A 128 -11.85 1.42 5.23
CA ASP A 128 -12.28 2.75 5.68
C ASP A 128 -11.34 3.29 6.76
N ALA A 129 -10.94 2.44 7.69
CA ALA A 129 -10.01 2.81 8.76
C ALA A 129 -8.63 3.18 8.20
N LEU A 130 -8.15 2.46 7.18
CA LEU A 130 -6.89 2.80 6.51
C LEU A 130 -6.95 4.19 5.86
N MET A 131 -8.08 4.54 5.25
CA MET A 131 -8.25 5.87 4.65
C MET A 131 -8.16 6.97 5.73
N LEU A 132 -8.79 6.77 6.88
CA LEU A 132 -8.67 7.69 8.01
C LEU A 132 -7.24 7.77 8.52
N TYR A 133 -6.57 6.63 8.64
CA TYR A 133 -5.18 6.58 9.09
C TYR A 133 -4.27 7.38 8.15
N LEU A 134 -4.42 7.18 6.85
CA LEU A 134 -3.57 7.86 5.86
C LEU A 134 -3.82 9.37 5.84
N ARG A 135 -5.07 9.81 6.08
CA ARG A 135 -5.41 11.23 6.08
C ARG A 135 -5.07 11.94 7.38
N HIS A 136 -5.24 11.29 8.52
CA HIS A 136 -5.24 11.95 9.83
C HIS A 136 -4.28 11.36 10.84
N GLY A 137 -3.69 10.21 10.56
CA GLY A 137 -2.76 9.54 11.46
C GLY A 137 -3.46 8.77 12.58
N ARG A 138 -2.65 8.25 13.49
CA ARG A 138 -3.07 7.40 14.58
C ARG A 138 -2.73 8.06 15.91
N GLN A 139 -3.71 8.15 16.81
CA GLN A 139 -3.51 8.73 18.15
C GLN A 139 -2.85 7.70 19.10
N ALA A 140 -3.32 6.48 19.08
CA ALA A 140 -2.80 5.43 19.98
C ALA A 140 -2.97 4.04 19.37
#